data_30a55669329d1ef1bdbcae4e3b8d3279
#
_entry.id   30a55669329d1ef1bdbcae4e3b8d3279
#
_cell.length_a   1.000
_cell.length_b   1.000
_cell.length_c   1.000
_cell.angle_alpha   90.00
_cell.angle_beta   90.00
_cell.angle_gamma   90.00
#
_symmetry.space_group_name_H-M   'P 1'
#
loop_
_entity.id
_entity.type
_entity.pdbx_description
1 polymer ?
#
loop_
_entity_poly.entity_id
_entity_poly.type
_entity_poly.pdbx_seq_one_letter_code
_entity_poly.pdbx_strand_id
1 'polypeptide(L)'
;MDRNWGSTMVLTEPDAGSDVGAARTKAVDQGDGTWHLEGVKRFITSGDSDDLFENIVHLVLARPVGAEPGTKGLSMFFVPKYLPDLQTGEPGERNGVFATGLEHKMGLTASATCELTFGQHGVPAVGWLVGDSHNGIAQMFKIMEFARMMVGIKGVATLSTGYLNALEYAKTRVQGADLTLMTDKSAPRIAIIGHPDVRRSLLTQKAYAEGLRALYLYTAAHLDDVAAQLVSGADPEMAARVSGLLLPVVKGAGSERSYQYLTESLQTLGGSGYLNDYPIEQYIRDAKIDSLYEGTTAIQAQDLVFRKIIRDQRGALDHLLSQIRAYLDSGAVHPSLHDGAARLATAVADIDAIVATFTDLLVKSSSEPRYVYRIGLQAVPFLLGLADLLIGWLLLRQADIALRTLDQQPSSRDQAFYRGKVLAAKFFASTVLPRLTALRRTIETDDLTIMEVSEDAF
;
A
#
# COMPACT_ATOMS: atom_id res chain seq x y z
N MET A 1 5.66 2.60 28.91
CA MET A 1 4.29 2.85 28.33
C MET A 1 3.23 2.33 29.29
N ASP A 2 3.27 2.80 30.49
CA ASP A 2 2.38 2.26 31.54
C ASP A 2 1.09 3.07 31.71
N ARG A 3 0.87 4.07 30.81
CA ARG A 3 -0.33 4.90 30.80
C ARG A 3 -1.15 4.65 29.54
N ASN A 4 -2.48 4.70 29.67
CA ASN A 4 -3.44 4.55 28.57
C ASN A 4 -3.56 5.85 27.77
N TRP A 5 -2.50 6.23 27.05
CA TRP A 5 -2.48 7.39 26.18
C TRP A 5 -2.59 7.00 24.72
N GLY A 6 -3.49 7.68 23.99
CA GLY A 6 -3.57 7.60 22.52
C GLY A 6 -2.54 8.49 21.86
N SER A 7 -2.24 8.23 20.58
CA SER A 7 -1.40 9.11 19.77
C SER A 7 -1.94 9.24 18.35
N THR A 8 -1.72 10.41 17.73
CA THR A 8 -2.15 10.70 16.36
C THR A 8 -1.06 11.35 15.53
N MET A 9 -1.05 11.07 14.23
CA MET A 9 -0.25 11.81 13.25
C MET A 9 -1.08 12.95 12.68
N VAL A 10 -0.58 14.19 12.76
CA VAL A 10 -1.36 15.39 12.44
C VAL A 10 -0.64 16.23 11.38
N LEU A 11 -0.92 15.92 10.10
CA LEU A 11 -0.26 16.55 8.96
C LEU A 11 -1.23 17.42 8.15
N THR A 12 -2.30 16.78 7.65
CA THR A 12 -3.19 17.31 6.60
C THR A 12 -3.96 18.52 7.05
N GLU A 13 -4.05 19.51 6.17
CA GLU A 13 -4.89 20.71 6.32
C GLU A 13 -5.93 20.77 5.19
N PRO A 14 -6.98 21.60 5.28
CA PRO A 14 -7.99 21.73 4.23
C PRO A 14 -7.41 21.95 2.83
N ASP A 15 -6.35 22.77 2.71
CA ASP A 15 -5.70 23.13 1.45
C ASP A 15 -4.33 22.45 1.24
N ALA A 16 -3.90 21.56 2.13
CA ALA A 16 -2.58 20.91 2.09
C ALA A 16 -2.68 19.43 2.46
N GLY A 17 -3.00 18.61 1.47
CA GLY A 17 -3.05 17.14 1.58
C GLY A 17 -1.77 16.49 1.07
N SER A 18 -1.70 16.14 -0.22
CA SER A 18 -0.48 15.57 -0.83
C SER A 18 0.69 16.55 -0.85
N ASP A 19 0.42 17.84 -1.03
CA ASP A 19 1.42 18.91 -0.86
C ASP A 19 1.47 19.37 0.61
N VAL A 20 2.09 18.57 1.46
CA VAL A 20 2.29 18.92 2.89
C VAL A 20 3.11 20.17 3.07
N GLY A 21 3.98 20.53 2.09
CA GLY A 21 4.78 21.74 2.12
C GLY A 21 3.98 23.04 2.10
N ALA A 22 2.73 22.99 1.61
CA ALA A 22 1.79 24.13 1.62
C ALA A 22 1.09 24.35 2.97
N ALA A 23 1.38 23.53 4.00
CA ALA A 23 0.75 23.65 5.31
C ALA A 23 0.96 25.03 5.95
N ARG A 24 -0.12 25.58 6.52
CA ARG A 24 -0.22 26.95 7.09
C ARG A 24 -0.27 26.99 8.61
N THR A 25 -0.52 25.86 9.29
CA THR A 25 -0.49 25.80 10.75
C THR A 25 0.85 26.33 11.23
N LYS A 26 0.82 27.38 12.03
CA LYS A 26 2.03 28.06 12.54
C LYS A 26 2.32 27.63 13.98
N ALA A 27 3.59 27.77 14.37
CA ALA A 27 4.06 27.58 15.73
C ALA A 27 4.85 28.83 16.17
N VAL A 28 4.52 29.37 17.33
CA VAL A 28 5.15 30.56 17.92
C VAL A 28 5.91 30.15 19.16
N ASP A 29 7.23 30.38 19.16
CA ASP A 29 8.11 30.14 20.32
C ASP A 29 7.75 31.10 21.44
N GLN A 30 7.57 30.58 22.67
CA GLN A 30 7.25 31.38 23.85
C GLN A 30 8.50 31.75 24.65
N GLY A 31 9.68 31.22 24.29
CA GLY A 31 10.95 31.48 24.94
C GLY A 31 11.17 30.75 26.27
N ASP A 32 10.24 29.93 26.69
CA ASP A 32 10.29 29.08 27.89
C ASP A 32 10.41 27.56 27.60
N GLY A 33 10.65 27.23 26.32
CA GLY A 33 10.69 25.84 25.82
C GLY A 33 9.35 25.32 25.34
N THR A 34 8.27 26.10 25.49
CA THR A 34 6.95 25.79 24.93
C THR A 34 6.68 26.55 23.63
N TRP A 35 5.75 26.07 22.86
CA TRP A 35 5.30 26.64 21.59
C TRP A 35 3.78 26.75 21.57
N HIS A 36 3.26 27.84 21.06
CA HIS A 36 1.83 27.98 20.78
C HIS A 36 1.54 27.70 19.31
N LEU A 37 0.69 26.71 19.07
CA LEU A 37 0.27 26.33 17.72
C LEU A 37 -1.08 27.00 17.38
N GLU A 38 -1.23 27.41 16.11
CA GLU A 38 -2.46 28.00 15.60
C GLU A 38 -2.73 27.50 14.18
N GLY A 39 -3.91 26.93 13.97
CA GLY A 39 -4.33 26.42 12.66
C GLY A 39 -5.44 25.38 12.75
N VAL A 40 -5.73 24.77 11.59
CA VAL A 40 -6.75 23.73 11.45
C VAL A 40 -6.13 22.53 10.74
N LYS A 41 -6.38 21.36 11.29
CA LYS A 41 -5.96 20.08 10.72
C LYS A 41 -7.16 19.19 10.43
N ARG A 42 -7.11 18.44 9.34
CA ARG A 42 -8.25 17.67 8.85
C ARG A 42 -7.89 16.20 8.62
N PHE A 43 -8.90 15.34 8.65
CA PHE A 43 -8.76 13.89 8.48
C PHE A 43 -7.90 13.22 9.55
N ILE A 44 -7.97 13.69 10.80
CA ILE A 44 -7.14 13.14 11.88
C ILE A 44 -7.85 11.95 12.51
N THR A 45 -7.34 10.76 12.21
CA THR A 45 -7.83 9.49 12.78
C THR A 45 -7.60 9.48 14.28
N SER A 46 -8.66 9.15 15.05
CA SER A 46 -8.65 9.12 16.52
C SER A 46 -8.19 10.44 17.14
N GLY A 47 -8.51 11.59 16.48
CA GLY A 47 -8.14 12.92 16.93
C GLY A 47 -8.77 13.29 18.28
N ASP A 48 -9.95 12.76 18.56
CA ASP A 48 -10.54 12.66 19.87
C ASP A 48 -11.31 11.33 19.99
N SER A 49 -11.36 10.76 21.16
CA SER A 49 -12.04 9.50 21.49
C SER A 49 -12.71 9.57 22.85
N ASP A 50 -13.07 10.77 23.25
CA ASP A 50 -13.72 11.08 24.53
C ASP A 50 -12.89 10.57 25.71
N ASP A 51 -13.38 9.60 26.48
CA ASP A 51 -12.76 9.02 27.68
C ASP A 51 -12.04 7.66 27.45
N LEU A 52 -11.96 7.21 26.19
CA LEU A 52 -11.28 5.94 25.86
C LEU A 52 -9.80 5.94 26.27
N PHE A 53 -9.16 7.11 26.19
CA PHE A 53 -7.78 7.32 26.62
C PHE A 53 -7.73 8.40 27.71
N GLU A 54 -6.83 8.22 28.68
CA GLU A 54 -6.57 9.24 29.71
C GLU A 54 -6.06 10.56 29.09
N ASN A 55 -5.28 10.46 28.02
CA ASN A 55 -4.79 11.58 27.24
C ASN A 55 -4.57 11.16 25.79
N ILE A 56 -4.50 12.13 24.89
CA ILE A 56 -4.14 11.92 23.49
C ILE A 56 -3.00 12.86 23.13
N VAL A 57 -1.93 12.30 22.56
CA VAL A 57 -0.78 13.06 22.07
C VAL A 57 -0.91 13.24 20.56
N HIS A 58 -0.93 14.47 20.14
CA HIS A 58 -0.91 14.83 18.71
C HIS A 58 0.54 15.14 18.29
N LEU A 59 1.08 14.38 17.34
CA LEU A 59 2.34 14.69 16.66
C LEU A 59 2.03 15.58 15.47
N VAL A 60 2.19 16.89 15.66
CA VAL A 60 1.70 17.93 14.75
C VAL A 60 2.85 18.47 13.90
N LEU A 61 2.69 18.44 12.56
CA LEU A 61 3.54 19.24 11.68
C LEU A 61 3.01 20.67 11.63
N ALA A 62 3.85 21.62 12.02
CA ALA A 62 3.56 23.05 11.95
C ALA A 62 4.82 23.80 11.51
N ARG A 63 4.60 25.04 11.04
CA ARG A 63 5.66 25.92 10.58
C ARG A 63 6.03 26.93 11.68
N PRO A 64 7.24 26.91 12.23
CA PRO A 64 7.76 27.97 13.07
C PRO A 64 7.63 29.33 12.37
N VAL A 65 7.22 30.37 13.12
CA VAL A 65 7.13 31.73 12.56
C VAL A 65 8.50 32.18 12.07
N GLY A 66 8.56 32.67 10.83
CA GLY A 66 9.83 33.05 10.18
C GLY A 66 10.56 31.93 9.45
N ALA A 67 10.05 30.68 9.49
CA ALA A 67 10.64 29.57 8.74
C ALA A 67 10.33 29.65 7.24
N GLU A 68 11.25 29.10 6.44
CA GLU A 68 11.13 29.02 4.98
C GLU A 68 9.88 28.26 4.52
N PRO A 69 9.33 28.58 3.33
CA PRO A 69 8.23 27.83 2.74
C PRO A 69 8.65 26.39 2.35
N GLY A 70 7.66 25.55 2.06
CA GLY A 70 7.89 24.17 1.65
C GLY A 70 8.15 23.23 2.84
N THR A 71 8.51 21.99 2.54
CA THR A 71 8.67 20.94 3.53
C THR A 71 9.82 21.14 4.51
N LYS A 72 10.87 21.83 4.09
CA LYS A 72 12.06 22.14 4.92
C LYS A 72 11.77 23.14 6.03
N GLY A 73 10.69 23.92 5.93
CA GLY A 73 10.30 24.84 6.99
C GLY A 73 9.40 24.23 8.05
N LEU A 74 9.04 22.95 7.94
CA LEU A 74 8.16 22.28 8.89
C LEU A 74 8.92 21.62 10.02
N SER A 75 8.39 21.77 11.24
CA SER A 75 8.88 21.11 12.45
C SER A 75 7.78 20.24 13.05
N MET A 76 8.16 19.25 13.85
CA MET A 76 7.21 18.39 14.53
C MET A 76 7.05 18.79 15.99
N PHE A 77 5.81 18.85 16.45
CA PHE A 77 5.47 19.25 17.81
C PHE A 77 4.65 18.17 18.50
N PHE A 78 4.97 17.95 19.77
CA PHE A 78 4.21 17.14 20.71
C PHE A 78 3.13 18.04 21.32
N VAL A 79 1.87 17.78 21.06
CA VAL A 79 0.73 18.59 21.53
C VAL A 79 -0.29 17.66 22.20
N PRO A 80 -0.37 17.62 23.54
CA PRO A 80 -1.32 16.75 24.23
C PRO A 80 -2.72 17.38 24.31
N LYS A 81 -3.74 16.53 24.43
CA LYS A 81 -5.15 16.94 24.68
C LYS A 81 -5.30 17.59 26.05
N TYR A 82 -4.64 17.05 27.07
CA TYR A 82 -4.51 17.61 28.41
C TYR A 82 -3.05 17.86 28.71
N LEU A 83 -2.73 19.03 29.27
CA LEU A 83 -1.35 19.36 29.63
C LEU A 83 -0.89 18.42 30.74
N PRO A 84 0.20 17.65 30.56
CA PRO A 84 0.65 16.75 31.60
C PRO A 84 1.48 17.49 32.65
N ASP A 85 1.39 17.06 33.90
CA ASP A 85 2.43 17.36 34.86
C ASP A 85 3.73 16.70 34.40
N LEU A 86 4.78 17.48 34.16
CA LEU A 86 6.03 16.99 33.58
C LEU A 86 6.83 16.07 34.52
N GLN A 87 6.52 16.03 35.82
CA GLN A 87 7.18 15.16 36.79
C GLN A 87 6.45 13.83 36.96
N THR A 88 5.10 13.89 37.04
CA THR A 88 4.27 12.71 37.30
C THR A 88 3.66 12.11 36.05
N GLY A 89 3.51 12.92 34.99
CA GLY A 89 2.81 12.58 33.77
C GLY A 89 1.28 12.55 33.94
N GLU A 90 0.73 13.01 35.07
CA GLU A 90 -0.73 13.07 35.28
C GLU A 90 -1.35 14.09 34.32
N PRO A 91 -2.52 13.80 33.69
CA PRO A 91 -3.26 14.79 32.91
C PRO A 91 -3.74 15.94 33.81
N GLY A 92 -3.43 17.15 33.38
CA GLY A 92 -3.84 18.39 34.05
C GLY A 92 -4.93 19.14 33.31
N GLU A 93 -4.70 20.42 33.06
CA GLU A 93 -5.67 21.30 32.40
C GLU A 93 -5.88 20.94 30.92
N ARG A 94 -7.06 21.26 30.41
CA ARG A 94 -7.42 21.10 28.98
C ARG A 94 -6.56 22.02 28.11
N ASN A 95 -5.86 21.45 27.16
CA ASN A 95 -5.06 22.19 26.20
C ASN A 95 -5.93 22.73 25.06
N GLY A 96 -5.46 23.77 24.36
CA GLY A 96 -6.14 24.45 23.25
C GLY A 96 -6.18 23.68 21.92
N VAL A 97 -6.28 22.36 21.96
CA VAL A 97 -6.53 21.50 20.80
C VAL A 97 -7.90 20.84 20.92
N PHE A 98 -8.79 21.12 19.96
CA PHE A 98 -10.19 20.70 20.02
C PHE A 98 -10.59 19.97 18.74
N ALA A 99 -11.34 18.88 18.88
CA ALA A 99 -12.07 18.27 17.77
C ALA A 99 -13.33 19.11 17.50
N THR A 100 -13.32 19.82 16.37
CA THR A 100 -14.40 20.73 15.97
C THR A 100 -15.35 20.11 14.94
N GLY A 101 -15.02 18.95 14.40
CA GLY A 101 -15.87 18.21 13.47
C GLY A 101 -15.47 16.74 13.35
N LEU A 102 -16.43 15.93 12.92
CA LEU A 102 -16.23 14.54 12.50
C LEU A 102 -16.56 14.41 11.02
N GLU A 103 -15.72 13.70 10.29
CA GLU A 103 -15.92 13.46 8.87
C GLU A 103 -17.02 12.40 8.63
N HIS A 104 -17.95 12.71 7.74
CA HIS A 104 -18.92 11.75 7.21
C HIS A 104 -18.26 10.92 6.11
N LYS A 105 -18.09 9.64 6.34
CA LYS A 105 -17.23 8.80 5.50
C LYS A 105 -17.99 7.69 4.77
N MET A 106 -17.46 7.27 3.63
CA MET A 106 -17.93 6.11 2.87
C MET A 106 -17.79 4.80 3.66
N GLY A 107 -16.68 4.62 4.40
CA GLY A 107 -16.35 3.45 5.19
C GLY A 107 -15.61 3.83 6.47
N LEU A 108 -15.19 2.83 7.24
CA LEU A 108 -14.57 2.99 8.57
C LEU A 108 -15.40 3.93 9.46
N THR A 109 -16.72 3.81 9.42
CA THR A 109 -17.64 4.74 10.06
C THR A 109 -17.53 4.76 11.59
N ALA A 110 -17.12 3.65 12.19
CA ALA A 110 -16.89 3.56 13.64
C ALA A 110 -15.58 4.20 14.10
N SER A 111 -14.65 4.53 13.18
CA SER A 111 -13.40 5.20 13.49
C SER A 111 -13.61 6.72 13.47
N ALA A 112 -13.42 7.40 14.60
CA ALA A 112 -13.49 8.85 14.67
C ALA A 112 -12.39 9.48 13.81
N THR A 113 -12.79 10.26 12.81
CA THR A 113 -11.88 11.02 11.94
C THR A 113 -12.22 12.48 12.10
N CYS A 114 -11.33 13.23 12.74
CA CYS A 114 -11.61 14.55 13.25
C CYS A 114 -11.03 15.67 12.38
N GLU A 115 -11.70 16.79 12.39
CA GLU A 115 -11.08 18.09 12.21
C GLU A 115 -10.58 18.56 13.58
N LEU A 116 -9.31 18.98 13.66
CA LEU A 116 -8.71 19.53 14.87
C LEU A 116 -8.36 21.00 14.68
N THR A 117 -8.75 21.82 15.63
CA THR A 117 -8.37 23.24 15.71
C THR A 117 -7.38 23.47 16.83
N PHE A 118 -6.39 24.31 16.59
CA PHE A 118 -5.32 24.65 17.51
C PHE A 118 -5.33 26.13 17.82
N GLY A 119 -5.25 26.50 19.12
CA GLY A 119 -5.14 27.87 19.58
C GLY A 119 -6.40 28.71 19.37
N GLN A 120 -7.56 28.08 19.17
CA GLN A 120 -8.85 28.71 19.02
C GLN A 120 -9.61 28.73 20.37
N HIS A 121 -10.77 29.39 20.40
CA HIS A 121 -11.63 29.48 21.59
C HIS A 121 -10.95 30.14 22.81
N GLY A 122 -9.94 30.98 22.58
CA GLY A 122 -9.27 31.72 23.65
C GLY A 122 -8.33 30.89 24.54
N VAL A 123 -8.08 29.62 24.16
CA VAL A 123 -7.16 28.74 24.86
C VAL A 123 -5.96 28.46 23.96
N PRO A 124 -4.72 28.78 24.36
CA PRO A 124 -3.53 28.47 23.57
C PRO A 124 -3.32 26.97 23.43
N ALA A 125 -2.98 26.51 22.21
CA ALA A 125 -2.54 25.14 21.99
C ALA A 125 -1.04 25.03 22.30
N VAL A 126 -0.72 24.61 23.51
CA VAL A 126 0.65 24.46 23.99
C VAL A 126 1.25 23.15 23.49
N GLY A 127 2.47 23.23 22.98
CA GLY A 127 3.21 22.06 22.54
C GLY A 127 4.71 22.22 22.75
N TRP A 128 5.45 21.13 22.55
CA TRP A 128 6.89 21.08 22.63
C TRP A 128 7.49 20.62 21.31
N LEU A 129 8.60 21.25 20.92
CA LEU A 129 9.35 20.84 19.73
C LEU A 129 9.90 19.42 19.93
N VAL A 130 9.71 18.55 18.95
CA VAL A 130 10.26 17.20 18.92
C VAL A 130 11.57 17.21 18.13
N GLY A 131 12.69 16.99 18.81
CA GLY A 131 14.03 17.01 18.22
C GLY A 131 14.42 18.38 17.68
N ASP A 132 15.00 18.43 16.47
CA ASP A 132 15.51 19.66 15.88
C ASP A 132 14.45 20.39 15.04
N SER A 133 14.51 21.73 15.04
CA SER A 133 13.71 22.58 14.14
C SER A 133 13.98 22.23 12.67
N HIS A 134 12.95 22.39 11.84
CA HIS A 134 13.02 22.18 10.38
C HIS A 134 13.30 20.72 9.94
N ASN A 135 13.18 19.76 10.85
CA ASN A 135 13.36 18.33 10.59
C ASN A 135 12.05 17.53 10.72
N GLY A 136 10.91 18.20 10.87
CA GLY A 136 9.61 17.58 11.14
C GLY A 136 9.19 16.54 10.10
N ILE A 137 9.46 16.80 8.82
CA ILE A 137 9.13 15.85 7.75
C ILE A 137 9.93 14.55 7.88
N ALA A 138 11.23 14.62 8.13
CA ALA A 138 12.06 13.42 8.27
C ALA A 138 11.66 12.58 9.50
N GLN A 139 11.31 13.25 10.60
CA GLN A 139 10.81 12.60 11.81
C GLN A 139 9.45 11.91 11.56
N MET A 140 8.53 12.60 10.89
CA MET A 140 7.21 12.07 10.54
C MET A 140 7.31 10.88 9.56
N PHE A 141 8.23 10.91 8.62
CA PHE A 141 8.45 9.80 7.68
C PHE A 141 8.82 8.50 8.40
N LYS A 142 9.57 8.53 9.50
CA LYS A 142 9.87 7.30 10.28
C LYS A 142 8.61 6.65 10.84
N ILE A 143 7.64 7.45 11.26
CA ILE A 143 6.34 6.94 11.73
C ILE A 143 5.51 6.43 10.54
N MET A 144 5.50 7.17 9.44
CA MET A 144 4.74 6.84 8.23
C MET A 144 5.25 5.56 7.53
N GLU A 145 6.53 5.24 7.63
CA GLU A 145 7.08 3.98 7.09
C GLU A 145 6.37 2.78 7.72
N PHE A 146 6.23 2.78 9.04
CA PHE A 146 5.48 1.74 9.75
C PHE A 146 3.98 1.77 9.40
N ALA A 147 3.36 2.95 9.37
CA ALA A 147 1.96 3.10 8.98
C ALA A 147 1.67 2.59 7.56
N ARG A 148 2.56 2.84 6.60
CA ARG A 148 2.45 2.32 5.23
C ARG A 148 2.51 0.79 5.17
N MET A 149 3.36 0.15 5.97
CA MET A 149 3.39 -1.30 6.13
C MET A 149 2.06 -1.82 6.68
N MET A 150 1.48 -1.15 7.68
CA MET A 150 0.18 -1.52 8.26
C MET A 150 -0.96 -1.39 7.24
N VAL A 151 -0.94 -0.37 6.37
CA VAL A 151 -1.91 -0.24 5.26
C VAL A 151 -1.77 -1.41 4.28
N GLY A 152 -0.54 -1.79 3.92
CA GLY A 152 -0.30 -2.93 3.03
C GLY A 152 -0.88 -4.23 3.59
N ILE A 153 -0.62 -4.56 4.86
CA ILE A 153 -1.13 -5.81 5.46
C ILE A 153 -2.65 -5.77 5.69
N LYS A 154 -3.23 -4.59 6.01
CA LYS A 154 -4.68 -4.42 6.07
C LYS A 154 -5.33 -4.82 4.75
N GLY A 155 -4.82 -4.32 3.61
CA GLY A 155 -5.30 -4.69 2.28
C GLY A 155 -5.23 -6.21 2.04
N VAL A 156 -4.10 -6.84 2.37
CA VAL A 156 -3.92 -8.30 2.26
C VAL A 156 -4.94 -9.07 3.11
N ALA A 157 -5.13 -8.66 4.37
CA ALA A 157 -6.06 -9.32 5.29
C ALA A 157 -7.51 -9.19 4.79
N THR A 158 -7.90 -8.01 4.35
CA THR A 158 -9.25 -7.73 3.84
C THR A 158 -9.53 -8.52 2.56
N LEU A 159 -8.60 -8.55 1.59
CA LEU A 159 -8.75 -9.35 0.38
C LEU A 159 -8.81 -10.85 0.70
N SER A 160 -7.98 -11.33 1.61
CA SER A 160 -8.00 -12.74 2.03
C SER A 160 -9.35 -13.13 2.61
N THR A 161 -9.94 -12.27 3.44
CA THR A 161 -11.27 -12.50 4.04
C THR A 161 -12.35 -12.44 2.96
N GLY A 162 -12.32 -11.47 2.05
CA GLY A 162 -13.26 -11.40 0.92
C GLY A 162 -13.20 -12.64 0.04
N TYR A 163 -11.99 -13.10 -0.31
CA TYR A 163 -11.80 -14.34 -1.06
C TYR A 163 -12.41 -15.57 -0.35
N LEU A 164 -12.18 -15.72 0.96
CA LEU A 164 -12.71 -16.86 1.71
C LEU A 164 -14.23 -16.86 1.75
N ASN A 165 -14.86 -15.70 1.94
CA ASN A 165 -16.32 -15.56 1.88
C ASN A 165 -16.85 -15.92 0.48
N ALA A 166 -16.23 -15.40 -0.58
CA ALA A 166 -16.59 -15.72 -1.96
C ALA A 166 -16.44 -17.21 -2.27
N LEU A 167 -15.37 -17.84 -1.79
CA LEU A 167 -15.10 -19.27 -1.97
C LEU A 167 -16.19 -20.14 -1.32
N GLU A 168 -16.55 -19.86 -0.07
CA GLU A 168 -17.59 -20.62 0.64
C GLU A 168 -18.96 -20.45 -0.03
N TYR A 169 -19.31 -19.23 -0.44
CA TYR A 169 -20.52 -19.00 -1.21
C TYR A 169 -20.51 -19.77 -2.53
N ALA A 170 -19.41 -19.77 -3.26
CA ALA A 170 -19.29 -20.47 -4.54
C ALA A 170 -19.39 -21.99 -4.42
N LYS A 171 -18.99 -22.58 -3.30
CA LYS A 171 -19.13 -24.02 -3.02
C LYS A 171 -20.56 -24.44 -2.73
N THR A 172 -21.36 -23.56 -2.14
CA THR A 172 -22.71 -23.88 -1.65
C THR A 172 -23.82 -23.41 -2.58
N ARG A 173 -23.61 -22.29 -3.30
CA ARG A 173 -24.59 -21.73 -4.23
C ARG A 173 -24.70 -22.60 -5.48
N VAL A 174 -25.86 -23.19 -5.71
CA VAL A 174 -26.19 -23.98 -6.91
C VAL A 174 -26.92 -23.09 -7.92
N GLN A 175 -26.39 -22.96 -9.15
CA GLN A 175 -27.00 -22.16 -10.21
C GLN A 175 -26.43 -22.56 -11.58
N GLY A 176 -27.31 -22.86 -12.52
CA GLY A 176 -26.94 -23.29 -13.88
C GLY A 176 -26.45 -24.74 -13.97
N ALA A 177 -26.46 -25.29 -15.18
CA ALA A 177 -25.89 -26.59 -15.49
C ALA A 177 -24.38 -26.45 -15.79
N ASP A 178 -23.64 -27.56 -15.77
CA ASP A 178 -22.26 -27.56 -16.30
C ASP A 178 -22.23 -27.03 -17.72
N LEU A 179 -21.22 -26.21 -18.05
CA LEU A 179 -21.10 -25.55 -19.35
C LEU A 179 -21.05 -26.56 -20.52
N THR A 180 -20.52 -27.75 -20.27
CA THR A 180 -20.46 -28.83 -21.28
C THR A 180 -21.84 -29.42 -21.61
N LEU A 181 -22.82 -29.20 -20.73
CA LEU A 181 -24.20 -29.66 -20.85
C LEU A 181 -25.18 -28.51 -21.12
N MET A 182 -24.73 -27.36 -21.57
CA MET A 182 -25.54 -26.13 -21.72
C MET A 182 -26.73 -26.28 -22.66
N THR A 183 -26.70 -27.23 -23.59
CA THR A 183 -27.78 -27.52 -24.54
C THR A 183 -28.81 -28.49 -24.00
N ASP A 184 -28.50 -29.26 -22.95
CA ASP A 184 -29.42 -30.19 -22.29
C ASP A 184 -30.22 -29.44 -21.22
N LYS A 185 -31.53 -29.23 -21.48
CA LYS A 185 -32.43 -28.54 -20.56
C LYS A 185 -32.72 -29.38 -19.29
N SER A 186 -32.46 -30.68 -19.31
CA SER A 186 -32.64 -31.60 -18.19
C SER A 186 -31.40 -31.76 -17.32
N ALA A 187 -30.27 -31.20 -17.74
CA ALA A 187 -29.01 -31.29 -17.01
C ALA A 187 -29.13 -30.78 -15.56
N PRO A 188 -28.53 -31.49 -14.60
CA PRO A 188 -28.58 -31.09 -13.20
C PRO A 188 -27.83 -29.74 -13.00
N ARG A 189 -28.33 -28.97 -12.02
CA ARG A 189 -27.67 -27.72 -11.61
C ARG A 189 -26.46 -28.04 -10.73
N ILE A 190 -25.38 -27.26 -10.89
CA ILE A 190 -24.14 -27.46 -10.14
C ILE A 190 -23.84 -26.26 -9.25
N ALA A 191 -22.96 -26.46 -8.27
CA ALA A 191 -22.41 -25.36 -7.49
C ALA A 191 -21.63 -24.41 -8.41
N ILE A 192 -21.73 -23.10 -8.18
CA ILE A 192 -21.16 -22.11 -9.11
C ILE A 192 -19.63 -22.19 -9.19
N ILE A 193 -18.95 -22.76 -8.21
CA ILE A 193 -17.51 -23.06 -8.30
C ILE A 193 -17.16 -23.99 -9.48
N GLY A 194 -18.13 -24.70 -10.03
CA GLY A 194 -17.95 -25.52 -11.24
C GLY A 194 -17.83 -24.72 -12.53
N HIS A 195 -18.30 -23.46 -12.54
CA HIS A 195 -18.26 -22.63 -13.75
C HIS A 195 -16.87 -22.02 -14.02
N PRO A 196 -16.42 -22.01 -15.28
CA PRO A 196 -15.07 -21.56 -15.65
C PRO A 196 -14.74 -20.14 -15.18
N ASP A 197 -15.65 -19.17 -15.38
CA ASP A 197 -15.38 -17.75 -15.00
C ASP A 197 -15.32 -17.55 -13.49
N VAL A 198 -16.17 -18.26 -12.72
CA VAL A 198 -16.10 -18.24 -11.25
C VAL A 198 -14.76 -18.81 -10.77
N ARG A 199 -14.29 -19.89 -11.37
CA ARG A 199 -12.95 -20.45 -11.07
C ARG A 199 -11.83 -19.48 -11.39
N ARG A 200 -11.89 -18.82 -12.54
CA ARG A 200 -10.92 -17.78 -12.95
C ARG A 200 -10.89 -16.65 -11.91
N SER A 201 -12.04 -16.12 -11.54
CA SER A 201 -12.17 -15.04 -10.55
C SER A 201 -11.63 -15.47 -9.18
N LEU A 202 -12.07 -16.61 -8.64
CA LEU A 202 -11.57 -17.12 -7.35
C LEU A 202 -10.05 -17.37 -7.36
N LEU A 203 -9.51 -17.87 -8.48
CA LEU A 203 -8.07 -18.13 -8.57
C LEU A 203 -7.26 -16.84 -8.68
N THR A 204 -7.81 -15.81 -9.31
CA THR A 204 -7.22 -14.48 -9.34
C THR A 204 -7.15 -13.88 -7.93
N GLN A 205 -8.28 -13.90 -7.20
CA GLN A 205 -8.36 -13.43 -5.81
C GLN A 205 -7.34 -14.16 -4.91
N LYS A 206 -7.31 -15.50 -4.98
CA LYS A 206 -6.36 -16.34 -4.25
C LYS A 206 -4.91 -15.99 -4.55
N ALA A 207 -4.56 -15.88 -5.82
CA ALA A 207 -3.19 -15.62 -6.24
C ALA A 207 -2.70 -14.25 -5.74
N TYR A 208 -3.54 -13.21 -5.82
CA TYR A 208 -3.19 -11.90 -5.27
C TYR A 208 -3.17 -11.87 -3.74
N ALA A 209 -4.12 -12.51 -3.04
CA ALA A 209 -4.09 -12.58 -1.58
C ALA A 209 -2.83 -13.27 -1.05
N GLU A 210 -2.42 -14.37 -1.68
CA GLU A 210 -1.20 -15.10 -1.31
C GLU A 210 0.07 -14.38 -1.74
N GLY A 211 0.09 -13.79 -2.94
CA GLY A 211 1.23 -13.10 -3.49
C GLY A 211 1.53 -11.78 -2.78
N LEU A 212 0.50 -10.98 -2.50
CA LEU A 212 0.65 -9.74 -1.71
C LEU A 212 1.12 -10.03 -0.28
N ARG A 213 0.64 -11.12 0.34
CA ARG A 213 1.15 -11.56 1.65
C ARG A 213 2.62 -11.94 1.59
N ALA A 214 3.04 -12.65 0.53
CA ALA A 214 4.44 -12.99 0.35
C ALA A 214 5.31 -11.75 0.15
N LEU A 215 4.85 -10.78 -0.66
CA LEU A 215 5.52 -9.50 -0.87
C LEU A 215 5.64 -8.70 0.43
N TYR A 216 4.55 -8.64 1.22
CA TYR A 216 4.57 -8.00 2.53
C TYR A 216 5.60 -8.63 3.48
N LEU A 217 5.59 -9.96 3.60
CA LEU A 217 6.52 -10.69 4.48
C LEU A 217 7.97 -10.54 4.01
N TYR A 218 8.20 -10.58 2.69
CA TYR A 218 9.52 -10.34 2.12
C TYR A 218 10.02 -8.91 2.42
N THR A 219 9.14 -7.91 2.33
CA THR A 219 9.47 -6.53 2.70
C THR A 219 9.75 -6.40 4.19
N ALA A 220 8.91 -7.02 5.04
CA ALA A 220 9.08 -6.99 6.50
C ALA A 220 10.39 -7.64 6.94
N ALA A 221 10.85 -8.69 6.25
CA ALA A 221 12.14 -9.32 6.52
C ALA A 221 13.32 -8.35 6.34
N HIS A 222 13.20 -7.34 5.47
CA HIS A 222 14.24 -6.31 5.27
C HIS A 222 14.20 -5.16 6.31
N LEU A 223 13.29 -5.22 7.28
CA LEU A 223 13.31 -4.35 8.46
C LEU A 223 14.11 -4.96 9.63
N ASP A 224 14.62 -6.18 9.45
CA ASP A 224 15.46 -6.90 10.41
C ASP A 224 16.74 -7.37 9.71
N ASP A 225 17.90 -7.00 10.21
CA ASP A 225 19.19 -7.24 9.55
C ASP A 225 19.49 -8.74 9.39
N VAL A 226 19.14 -9.57 10.39
CA VAL A 226 19.35 -11.02 10.32
C VAL A 226 18.43 -11.66 9.30
N ALA A 227 17.16 -11.28 9.30
CA ALA A 227 16.20 -11.79 8.34
C ALA A 227 16.54 -11.35 6.90
N ALA A 228 16.97 -10.10 6.68
CA ALA A 228 17.40 -9.59 5.38
C ALA A 228 18.57 -10.39 4.82
N GLN A 229 19.61 -10.63 5.65
CA GLN A 229 20.75 -11.47 5.27
C GLN A 229 20.32 -12.88 4.86
N LEU A 230 19.36 -13.48 5.59
CA LEU A 230 18.88 -14.85 5.29
C LEU A 230 18.04 -14.92 4.01
N VAL A 231 17.20 -13.92 3.72
CA VAL A 231 16.24 -13.98 2.60
C VAL A 231 16.81 -13.48 1.28
N SER A 232 17.81 -12.59 1.31
CA SER A 232 18.36 -11.94 0.11
C SER A 232 19.87 -11.72 0.12
N GLY A 233 20.58 -12.07 1.20
CA GLY A 233 22.00 -11.78 1.35
C GLY A 233 22.31 -10.29 1.52
N ALA A 234 21.31 -9.44 1.80
CA ALA A 234 21.49 -8.02 1.99
C ALA A 234 22.19 -7.74 3.31
N ASP A 235 23.21 -6.88 3.29
CA ASP A 235 23.76 -6.26 4.50
C ASP A 235 22.78 -5.18 5.03
N PRO A 236 23.00 -4.60 6.22
CA PRO A 236 22.08 -3.64 6.81
C PRO A 236 21.81 -2.41 5.94
N GLU A 237 22.80 -1.91 5.20
CA GLU A 237 22.63 -0.77 4.29
C GLU A 237 21.72 -1.15 3.10
N MET A 238 22.01 -2.27 2.46
CA MET A 238 21.20 -2.78 1.35
C MET A 238 19.79 -3.17 1.83
N ALA A 239 19.64 -3.76 3.01
CA ALA A 239 18.36 -4.08 3.60
C ALA A 239 17.47 -2.84 3.76
N ALA A 240 18.01 -1.75 4.30
CA ALA A 240 17.31 -0.47 4.42
C ALA A 240 16.91 0.10 3.05
N ARG A 241 17.78 0.00 2.04
CA ARG A 241 17.48 0.45 0.66
C ARG A 241 16.39 -0.38 0.01
N VAL A 242 16.44 -1.72 0.15
CA VAL A 242 15.41 -2.65 -0.36
C VAL A 242 14.08 -2.43 0.32
N SER A 243 14.06 -2.34 1.66
CA SER A 243 12.84 -2.00 2.41
C SER A 243 12.26 -0.67 1.93
N GLY A 244 13.10 0.37 1.79
CA GLY A 244 12.71 1.67 1.29
C GLY A 244 12.12 1.63 -0.13
N LEU A 245 12.63 0.77 -1.04
CA LEU A 245 12.09 0.54 -2.38
C LEU A 245 10.73 -0.17 -2.34
N LEU A 246 10.61 -1.21 -1.51
CA LEU A 246 9.43 -2.06 -1.47
C LEU A 246 8.25 -1.42 -0.74
N LEU A 247 8.49 -0.51 0.18
CA LEU A 247 7.45 0.13 0.98
C LEU A 247 6.35 0.81 0.14
N PRO A 248 6.64 1.68 -0.86
CA PRO A 248 5.62 2.23 -1.75
C PRO A 248 4.93 1.15 -2.60
N VAL A 249 5.62 0.07 -2.95
CA VAL A 249 5.03 -1.06 -3.70
C VAL A 249 4.03 -1.81 -2.84
N VAL A 250 4.40 -2.17 -1.60
CA VAL A 250 3.51 -2.86 -0.64
C VAL A 250 2.28 -2.01 -0.35
N LYS A 251 2.46 -0.71 -0.06
CA LYS A 251 1.33 0.19 0.22
C LYS A 251 0.46 0.40 -1.02
N GLY A 252 1.06 0.75 -2.15
CA GLY A 252 0.33 1.10 -3.38
C GLY A 252 -0.38 -0.11 -3.99
N ALA A 253 0.35 -1.19 -4.25
CA ALA A 253 -0.24 -2.40 -4.83
C ALA A 253 -1.15 -3.14 -3.84
N GLY A 254 -0.77 -3.17 -2.55
CA GLY A 254 -1.60 -3.74 -1.49
C GLY A 254 -2.98 -3.09 -1.43
N SER A 255 -3.03 -1.75 -1.52
CA SER A 255 -4.30 -0.99 -1.53
C SER A 255 -5.11 -1.21 -2.82
N GLU A 256 -4.49 -0.98 -3.99
CA GLU A 256 -5.21 -0.99 -5.27
C GLU A 256 -5.66 -2.41 -5.66
N ARG A 257 -4.76 -3.40 -5.56
CA ARG A 257 -5.10 -4.78 -5.92
C ARG A 257 -6.12 -5.39 -4.96
N SER A 258 -6.01 -5.08 -3.66
CA SER A 258 -7.01 -5.56 -2.69
C SER A 258 -8.38 -4.97 -2.97
N TYR A 259 -8.49 -3.67 -3.20
CA TYR A 259 -9.74 -3.02 -3.57
C TYR A 259 -10.33 -3.60 -4.86
N GLN A 260 -9.50 -3.74 -5.91
CA GLN A 260 -9.90 -4.32 -7.18
C GLN A 260 -10.48 -5.72 -7.01
N TYR A 261 -9.82 -6.61 -6.27
CA TYR A 261 -10.24 -8.00 -6.16
C TYR A 261 -11.27 -8.27 -5.06
N LEU A 262 -11.51 -7.33 -4.16
CA LEU A 262 -12.72 -7.32 -3.32
C LEU A 262 -13.99 -7.13 -4.15
N THR A 263 -13.94 -6.34 -5.23
CA THR A 263 -15.07 -6.22 -6.15
C THR A 263 -15.35 -7.53 -6.88
N GLU A 264 -14.31 -8.30 -7.24
CA GLU A 264 -14.45 -9.66 -7.78
C GLU A 264 -15.04 -10.63 -6.73
N SER A 265 -14.66 -10.46 -5.45
CA SER A 265 -15.26 -11.25 -4.35
C SER A 265 -16.77 -10.98 -4.24
N LEU A 266 -17.18 -9.72 -4.28
CA LEU A 266 -18.60 -9.34 -4.30
C LEU A 266 -19.30 -9.88 -5.54
N GLN A 267 -18.72 -9.74 -6.72
CA GLN A 267 -19.25 -10.25 -7.98
C GLN A 267 -19.53 -11.76 -7.93
N THR A 268 -18.69 -12.51 -7.22
CA THR A 268 -18.89 -13.96 -7.03
C THR A 268 -20.21 -14.30 -6.32
N LEU A 269 -20.68 -13.42 -5.45
CA LEU A 269 -21.96 -13.57 -4.75
C LEU A 269 -23.18 -13.18 -5.62
N GLY A 270 -22.96 -12.57 -6.78
CA GLY A 270 -24.03 -12.04 -7.63
C GLY A 270 -24.90 -11.01 -6.89
N GLY A 271 -26.19 -11.02 -7.10
CA GLY A 271 -27.12 -10.08 -6.43
C GLY A 271 -27.07 -10.13 -4.90
N SER A 272 -26.74 -11.26 -4.32
CA SER A 272 -26.59 -11.41 -2.85
C SER A 272 -25.44 -10.55 -2.31
N GLY A 273 -24.37 -10.35 -3.09
CA GLY A 273 -23.24 -9.52 -2.69
C GLY A 273 -23.56 -8.02 -2.52
N TYR A 274 -24.68 -7.58 -3.08
CA TYR A 274 -25.15 -6.19 -2.99
C TYR A 274 -26.01 -5.92 -1.73
N LEU A 275 -26.24 -6.96 -0.92
CA LEU A 275 -27.05 -6.88 0.30
C LEU A 275 -26.16 -6.69 1.53
N ASN A 276 -26.63 -5.90 2.50
CA ASN A 276 -25.93 -5.69 3.78
C ASN A 276 -25.89 -6.95 4.67
N ASP A 277 -26.60 -8.01 4.27
CA ASP A 277 -26.54 -9.33 4.94
C ASP A 277 -25.18 -10.02 4.74
N TYR A 278 -24.38 -9.57 3.77
CA TYR A 278 -23.04 -10.07 3.44
C TYR A 278 -21.98 -9.01 3.68
N PRO A 279 -20.84 -9.34 4.30
CA PRO A 279 -19.88 -8.33 4.77
C PRO A 279 -19.00 -7.71 3.67
N ILE A 280 -18.99 -8.26 2.44
CA ILE A 280 -18.04 -7.84 1.41
C ILE A 280 -18.29 -6.40 0.95
N GLU A 281 -19.54 -5.93 0.93
CA GLU A 281 -19.88 -4.57 0.60
C GLU A 281 -19.22 -3.57 1.56
N GLN A 282 -19.21 -3.88 2.87
CA GLN A 282 -18.51 -3.09 3.87
C GLN A 282 -17.00 -3.16 3.68
N TYR A 283 -16.44 -4.33 3.38
CA TYR A 283 -15.00 -4.46 3.13
C TYR A 283 -14.54 -3.57 1.97
N ILE A 284 -15.34 -3.46 0.91
CA ILE A 284 -15.06 -2.58 -0.24
C ILE A 284 -15.07 -1.11 0.20
N ARG A 285 -16.09 -0.68 0.95
CA ARG A 285 -16.19 0.70 1.45
C ARG A 285 -15.02 1.04 2.37
N ASP A 286 -14.65 0.13 3.26
CA ASP A 286 -13.57 0.30 4.24
C ASP A 286 -12.18 0.23 3.61
N ALA A 287 -12.03 -0.51 2.50
CA ALA A 287 -10.74 -0.66 1.82
C ALA A 287 -10.40 0.54 0.91
N LYS A 288 -11.40 1.31 0.43
CA LYS A 288 -11.13 2.39 -0.54
C LYS A 288 -10.20 3.46 0.01
N ILE A 289 -10.25 3.75 1.28
CA ILE A 289 -9.37 4.76 1.89
C ILE A 289 -7.89 4.38 1.77
N ASP A 290 -7.55 3.10 1.70
CA ASP A 290 -6.17 2.63 1.71
C ASP A 290 -5.36 3.13 0.51
N SER A 291 -5.99 3.42 -0.64
CA SER A 291 -5.33 4.03 -1.80
C SER A 291 -5.23 5.56 -1.72
N LEU A 292 -5.90 6.20 -0.75
CA LEU A 292 -6.02 7.65 -0.64
C LEU A 292 -5.12 8.23 0.46
N TYR A 293 -5.17 7.66 1.67
CA TYR A 293 -4.41 8.18 2.81
C TYR A 293 -2.95 7.67 2.84
N GLU A 294 -2.12 8.19 3.73
CA GLU A 294 -0.68 7.88 3.86
C GLU A 294 0.11 8.11 2.54
N GLY A 295 -0.34 9.08 1.76
CA GLY A 295 0.08 9.33 0.39
C GLY A 295 -0.71 8.50 -0.61
N THR A 296 -1.36 9.16 -1.56
CA THR A 296 -2.11 8.51 -2.63
C THR A 296 -1.23 7.55 -3.43
N THR A 297 -1.85 6.63 -4.18
CA THR A 297 -1.08 5.71 -5.04
C THR A 297 -0.17 6.44 -6.02
N ALA A 298 -0.58 7.61 -6.53
CA ALA A 298 0.27 8.45 -7.38
C ALA A 298 1.51 8.98 -6.64
N ILE A 299 1.36 9.40 -5.38
CA ILE A 299 2.49 9.83 -4.55
C ILE A 299 3.44 8.67 -4.25
N GLN A 300 2.91 7.46 -3.97
CA GLN A 300 3.73 6.26 -3.82
C GLN A 300 4.52 5.95 -5.10
N ALA A 301 3.87 6.07 -6.26
CA ALA A 301 4.49 5.78 -7.54
C ALA A 301 5.58 6.81 -7.90
N GLN A 302 5.36 8.08 -7.64
CA GLN A 302 6.39 9.12 -7.82
C GLN A 302 7.57 8.91 -6.87
N ASP A 303 7.32 8.61 -5.59
CA ASP A 303 8.37 8.29 -4.61
C ASP A 303 9.19 7.07 -5.09
N LEU A 304 8.53 6.01 -5.55
CA LEU A 304 9.17 4.82 -6.12
C LEU A 304 10.11 5.17 -7.27
N VAL A 305 9.61 5.86 -8.30
CA VAL A 305 10.39 6.13 -9.51
C VAL A 305 11.52 7.12 -9.23
N PHE A 306 11.18 8.32 -8.72
CA PHE A 306 12.17 9.41 -8.64
C PHE A 306 13.16 9.24 -7.49
N ARG A 307 12.71 8.74 -6.34
CA ARG A 307 13.56 8.68 -5.12
C ARG A 307 14.15 7.30 -4.90
N LYS A 308 13.35 6.23 -5.06
CA LYS A 308 13.78 4.87 -4.69
C LYS A 308 14.46 4.12 -5.84
N ILE A 309 14.28 4.56 -7.09
CA ILE A 309 14.96 3.96 -8.26
C ILE A 309 15.99 4.92 -8.82
N ILE A 310 15.55 6.10 -9.31
CA ILE A 310 16.45 7.01 -10.05
C ILE A 310 17.53 7.61 -9.12
N ARG A 311 17.10 8.22 -8.00
CA ARG A 311 18.05 8.82 -7.04
C ARG A 311 18.95 7.77 -6.38
N ASP A 312 18.44 6.57 -6.16
CA ASP A 312 19.17 5.40 -5.64
C ASP A 312 20.10 4.77 -6.69
N GLN A 313 20.13 5.31 -7.92
CA GLN A 313 20.90 4.76 -9.05
C GLN A 313 20.64 3.26 -9.27
N ARG A 314 19.38 2.83 -9.06
CA ARG A 314 18.90 1.45 -9.21
C ARG A 314 19.45 0.44 -8.21
N GLY A 315 20.28 0.81 -7.25
CA GLY A 315 21.01 -0.16 -6.41
C GLY A 315 20.11 -1.18 -5.72
N ALA A 316 19.04 -0.74 -5.06
CA ALA A 316 18.06 -1.64 -4.44
C ALA A 316 17.26 -2.47 -5.47
N LEU A 317 16.88 -1.87 -6.60
CA LEU A 317 16.18 -2.57 -7.66
C LEU A 317 17.06 -3.64 -8.29
N ASP A 318 18.31 -3.32 -8.62
CA ASP A 318 19.25 -4.27 -9.22
C ASP A 318 19.57 -5.43 -8.27
N HIS A 319 19.65 -5.17 -6.96
CA HIS A 319 19.75 -6.23 -5.96
C HIS A 319 18.54 -7.18 -6.03
N LEU A 320 17.31 -6.66 -6.07
CA LEU A 320 16.10 -7.49 -6.19
C LEU A 320 16.04 -8.27 -7.50
N LEU A 321 16.36 -7.62 -8.63
CA LEU A 321 16.37 -8.28 -9.93
C LEU A 321 17.46 -9.37 -10.01
N SER A 322 18.61 -9.16 -9.33
CA SER A 322 19.65 -10.19 -9.22
C SER A 322 19.18 -11.42 -8.47
N GLN A 323 18.37 -11.27 -7.40
CA GLN A 323 17.77 -12.39 -6.69
C GLN A 323 16.81 -13.19 -7.58
N ILE A 324 16.03 -12.49 -8.42
CA ILE A 324 15.13 -13.15 -9.38
C ILE A 324 15.94 -13.92 -10.43
N ARG A 325 16.98 -13.31 -10.99
CA ARG A 325 17.88 -13.97 -11.95
C ARG A 325 18.58 -15.18 -11.34
N ALA A 326 19.11 -15.03 -10.13
CA ALA A 326 19.74 -16.15 -9.41
C ALA A 326 18.78 -17.33 -9.21
N TYR A 327 17.51 -17.07 -8.91
CA TYR A 327 16.48 -18.12 -8.85
C TYR A 327 16.27 -18.79 -10.21
N LEU A 328 16.19 -18.05 -11.30
CA LEU A 328 16.00 -18.55 -12.65
C LEU A 328 17.21 -19.38 -13.13
N ASP A 329 18.41 -18.93 -12.83
CA ASP A 329 19.68 -19.53 -13.27
C ASP A 329 20.15 -20.68 -12.35
N SER A 330 19.50 -20.90 -11.23
CA SER A 330 19.91 -21.90 -10.22
C SER A 330 19.91 -23.33 -10.73
N GLY A 331 19.27 -23.62 -11.86
CA GLY A 331 19.03 -24.98 -12.34
C GLY A 331 18.12 -25.81 -11.44
N ALA A 332 17.63 -25.22 -10.35
CA ALA A 332 16.85 -25.88 -9.32
C ALA A 332 15.33 -25.68 -9.49
N VAL A 333 14.89 -24.88 -10.45
CA VAL A 333 13.47 -24.69 -10.74
C VAL A 333 12.83 -26.00 -11.20
N HIS A 334 11.77 -26.42 -10.51
CA HIS A 334 11.11 -27.68 -10.83
C HIS A 334 10.62 -27.69 -12.30
N PRO A 335 10.81 -28.81 -13.06
CA PRO A 335 10.50 -28.88 -14.50
C PRO A 335 9.07 -28.41 -14.85
N SER A 336 8.08 -28.70 -14.02
CA SER A 336 6.69 -28.28 -14.25
C SER A 336 6.44 -26.77 -14.10
N LEU A 337 7.45 -25.98 -13.70
CA LEU A 337 7.40 -24.53 -13.58
C LEU A 337 8.22 -23.81 -14.67
N HIS A 338 8.89 -24.52 -15.59
CA HIS A 338 9.76 -23.91 -16.61
C HIS A 338 9.03 -22.85 -17.46
N ASP A 339 7.78 -23.09 -17.87
CA ASP A 339 6.99 -22.08 -18.61
C ASP A 339 6.74 -20.82 -17.78
N GLY A 340 6.47 -20.98 -16.47
CA GLY A 340 6.31 -19.87 -15.56
C GLY A 340 7.62 -19.09 -15.35
N ALA A 341 8.74 -19.80 -15.24
CA ALA A 341 10.08 -19.24 -15.13
C ALA A 341 10.47 -18.45 -16.40
N ALA A 342 10.18 -18.96 -17.58
CA ALA A 342 10.42 -18.25 -18.84
C ALA A 342 9.64 -16.94 -18.93
N ARG A 343 8.36 -16.94 -18.48
CA ARG A 343 7.54 -15.72 -18.41
C ARG A 343 8.08 -14.74 -17.38
N LEU A 344 8.57 -15.22 -16.25
CA LEU A 344 9.22 -14.41 -15.22
C LEU A 344 10.49 -13.75 -15.77
N ALA A 345 11.32 -14.48 -16.52
CA ALA A 345 12.52 -13.95 -17.17
C ALA A 345 12.16 -12.82 -18.16
N THR A 346 11.12 -13.01 -18.97
CA THR A 346 10.60 -11.95 -19.86
C THR A 346 10.14 -10.72 -19.07
N ALA A 347 9.41 -10.93 -17.98
CA ALA A 347 8.92 -9.85 -17.12
C ALA A 347 10.05 -9.06 -16.45
N VAL A 348 11.16 -9.71 -16.08
CA VAL A 348 12.37 -9.04 -15.58
C VAL A 348 12.97 -8.13 -16.67
N ALA A 349 13.09 -8.63 -17.89
CA ALA A 349 13.59 -7.84 -19.01
C ALA A 349 12.67 -6.64 -19.36
N ASP A 350 11.35 -6.83 -19.24
CA ASP A 350 10.39 -5.76 -19.44
C ASP A 350 10.55 -4.64 -18.39
N ILE A 351 10.72 -4.98 -17.11
CA ILE A 351 10.98 -3.99 -16.04
C ILE A 351 12.30 -3.26 -16.27
N ASP A 352 13.37 -3.96 -16.65
CA ASP A 352 14.64 -3.32 -16.99
C ASP A 352 14.49 -2.29 -18.12
N ALA A 353 13.76 -2.65 -19.19
CA ALA A 353 13.52 -1.76 -20.33
C ALA A 353 12.69 -0.54 -19.93
N ILE A 354 11.67 -0.72 -19.09
CA ILE A 354 10.85 0.40 -18.57
C ILE A 354 11.72 1.38 -17.79
N VAL A 355 12.56 0.88 -16.87
CA VAL A 355 13.42 1.74 -16.05
C VAL A 355 14.49 2.44 -16.91
N ALA A 356 15.01 1.78 -17.94
CA ALA A 356 15.90 2.40 -18.91
C ALA A 356 15.19 3.55 -19.66
N THR A 357 13.94 3.34 -20.07
CA THR A 357 13.11 4.38 -20.70
C THR A 357 12.89 5.58 -19.79
N PHE A 358 12.56 5.35 -18.50
CA PHE A 358 12.40 6.44 -17.52
C PHE A 358 13.68 7.21 -17.30
N THR A 359 14.83 6.53 -17.28
CA THR A 359 16.14 7.17 -17.14
C THR A 359 16.45 8.04 -18.36
N ASP A 360 16.20 7.56 -19.57
CA ASP A 360 16.35 8.33 -20.82
C ASP A 360 15.44 9.57 -20.85
N LEU A 361 14.17 9.42 -20.48
CA LEU A 361 13.21 10.53 -20.37
C LEU A 361 13.67 11.59 -19.36
N LEU A 362 14.24 11.18 -18.23
CA LEU A 362 14.78 12.11 -17.24
C LEU A 362 16.00 12.86 -17.78
N VAL A 363 16.90 12.19 -18.50
CA VAL A 363 18.04 12.85 -19.15
C VAL A 363 17.53 13.88 -20.16
N LYS A 364 16.58 13.52 -21.00
CA LYS A 364 15.95 14.42 -21.99
C LYS A 364 15.25 15.60 -21.33
N SER A 365 14.71 15.44 -20.14
CA SER A 365 14.03 16.52 -19.41
C SER A 365 14.97 17.69 -19.04
N SER A 366 16.27 17.49 -19.07
CA SER A 366 17.26 18.57 -18.88
C SER A 366 17.23 19.61 -20.00
N SER A 367 16.86 19.19 -21.21
CA SER A 367 16.70 20.09 -22.38
C SER A 367 15.24 20.48 -22.60
N GLU A 368 14.31 19.60 -22.33
CA GLU A 368 12.86 19.82 -22.46
C GLU A 368 12.12 19.28 -21.23
N PRO A 369 11.82 20.13 -20.22
CA PRO A 369 11.25 19.70 -18.95
C PRO A 369 9.96 18.85 -19.03
N ARG A 370 9.20 18.98 -20.10
CA ARG A 370 7.93 18.27 -20.31
C ARG A 370 8.09 16.74 -20.42
N TYR A 371 9.31 16.22 -20.72
CA TYR A 371 9.54 14.76 -20.71
C TYR A 371 9.26 14.11 -19.35
N VAL A 372 9.34 14.87 -18.25
CA VAL A 372 8.95 14.37 -16.90
C VAL A 372 7.47 13.96 -16.85
N TYR A 373 6.59 14.58 -17.64
CA TYR A 373 5.17 14.21 -17.67
C TYR A 373 4.96 12.78 -18.14
N ARG A 374 5.73 12.28 -19.12
CA ARG A 374 5.66 10.87 -19.55
C ARG A 374 5.99 9.90 -18.41
N ILE A 375 6.97 10.24 -17.56
CA ILE A 375 7.26 9.45 -16.36
C ILE A 375 6.05 9.51 -15.40
N GLY A 376 5.50 10.71 -15.16
CA GLY A 376 4.35 10.91 -14.29
C GLY A 376 3.11 10.13 -14.73
N LEU A 377 2.80 10.13 -16.02
CA LEU A 377 1.67 9.38 -16.62
C LEU A 377 1.79 7.87 -16.37
N GLN A 378 3.00 7.34 -16.36
CA GLN A 378 3.25 5.90 -16.31
C GLN A 378 3.75 5.39 -14.95
N ALA A 379 3.94 6.27 -13.97
CA ALA A 379 4.48 5.88 -12.66
C ALA A 379 3.55 4.90 -11.90
N VAL A 380 2.23 5.12 -11.90
CA VAL A 380 1.27 4.21 -11.23
C VAL A 380 1.17 2.86 -11.95
N PRO A 381 0.98 2.78 -13.28
CA PRO A 381 1.06 1.51 -14.00
C PRO A 381 2.36 0.75 -13.75
N PHE A 382 3.50 1.45 -13.70
CA PHE A 382 4.79 0.85 -13.40
C PHE A 382 4.86 0.28 -11.97
N LEU A 383 4.41 1.03 -10.96
CA LEU A 383 4.36 0.54 -9.58
C LEU A 383 3.57 -0.79 -9.48
N LEU A 384 2.41 -0.83 -10.13
CA LEU A 384 1.57 -2.04 -10.15
C LEU A 384 2.24 -3.18 -10.93
N GLY A 385 2.93 -2.88 -12.03
CA GLY A 385 3.70 -3.85 -12.80
C GLY A 385 4.88 -4.42 -12.04
N LEU A 386 5.64 -3.58 -11.32
CA LEU A 386 6.73 -4.05 -10.46
C LEU A 386 6.20 -4.97 -9.34
N ALA A 387 5.06 -4.63 -8.74
CA ALA A 387 4.41 -5.50 -7.78
C ALA A 387 4.02 -6.84 -8.39
N ASP A 388 3.45 -6.86 -9.59
CA ASP A 388 3.06 -8.07 -10.29
C ASP A 388 4.29 -8.94 -10.64
N LEU A 389 5.44 -8.35 -11.01
CA LEU A 389 6.70 -9.09 -11.16
C LEU A 389 7.11 -9.79 -9.87
N LEU A 390 7.18 -9.03 -8.76
CA LEU A 390 7.64 -9.54 -7.46
C LEU A 390 6.69 -10.62 -6.91
N ILE A 391 5.39 -10.43 -7.05
CA ILE A 391 4.37 -11.42 -6.69
C ILE A 391 4.57 -12.69 -7.51
N GLY A 392 4.74 -12.58 -8.82
CA GLY A 392 4.98 -13.73 -9.70
C GLY A 392 6.20 -14.54 -9.30
N TRP A 393 7.30 -13.87 -9.00
CA TRP A 393 8.52 -14.48 -8.49
C TRP A 393 8.28 -15.24 -7.18
N LEU A 394 7.68 -14.57 -6.18
CA LEU A 394 7.46 -15.16 -4.85
C LEU A 394 6.47 -16.33 -4.89
N LEU A 395 5.44 -16.25 -5.75
CA LEU A 395 4.52 -17.37 -5.96
C LEU A 395 5.21 -18.57 -6.63
N LEU A 396 6.10 -18.35 -7.61
CA LEU A 396 6.87 -19.43 -8.24
C LEU A 396 7.82 -20.10 -7.24
N ARG A 397 8.49 -19.33 -6.37
CA ARG A 397 9.29 -19.88 -5.25
C ARG A 397 8.46 -20.75 -4.31
N GLN A 398 7.25 -20.30 -3.94
CA GLN A 398 6.33 -21.09 -3.12
C GLN A 398 5.89 -22.37 -3.83
N ALA A 399 5.62 -22.31 -5.14
CA ALA A 399 5.24 -23.47 -5.93
C ALA A 399 6.37 -24.50 -6.05
N ASP A 400 7.62 -24.04 -6.17
CA ASP A 400 8.78 -24.92 -6.21
C ASP A 400 8.93 -25.72 -4.90
N ILE A 401 8.82 -25.04 -3.76
CA ILE A 401 8.80 -25.70 -2.44
C ILE A 401 7.62 -26.68 -2.33
N ALA A 402 6.44 -26.26 -2.78
CA ALA A 402 5.23 -27.08 -2.73
C ALA A 402 5.36 -28.37 -3.57
N LEU A 403 5.95 -28.29 -4.76
CA LEU A 403 6.20 -29.46 -5.61
C LEU A 403 7.15 -30.45 -4.96
N ARG A 404 8.29 -29.98 -4.43
CA ARG A 404 9.25 -30.84 -3.70
C ARG A 404 8.62 -31.51 -2.48
N THR A 405 7.70 -30.82 -1.81
CA THR A 405 6.98 -31.41 -0.67
C THR A 405 5.95 -32.44 -1.14
N LEU A 406 5.28 -32.22 -2.28
CA LEU A 406 4.35 -33.19 -2.87
C LEU A 406 5.05 -34.50 -3.26
N ASP A 407 6.30 -34.45 -3.70
CA ASP A 407 7.10 -35.64 -4.01
C ASP A 407 7.35 -36.53 -2.76
N GLN A 408 7.26 -35.95 -1.56
CA GLN A 408 7.39 -36.65 -0.29
C GLN A 408 6.07 -37.29 0.20
N GLN A 409 5.00 -37.22 -0.60
CA GLN A 409 3.68 -37.77 -0.31
C GLN A 409 3.08 -37.33 1.05
N PRO A 410 2.90 -36.02 1.27
CA PRO A 410 2.33 -35.48 2.52
C PRO A 410 0.87 -35.95 2.72
N SER A 411 0.26 -35.59 3.86
CA SER A 411 -1.14 -35.90 4.16
C SER A 411 -2.08 -35.40 3.06
N SER A 412 -3.26 -36.00 2.91
CA SER A 412 -4.23 -35.61 1.86
C SER A 412 -4.64 -34.14 1.97
N ARG A 413 -4.75 -33.60 3.19
CA ARG A 413 -5.03 -32.17 3.46
C ARG A 413 -3.89 -31.30 2.96
N ASP A 414 -2.65 -31.67 3.25
CA ASP A 414 -1.46 -30.91 2.85
C ASP A 414 -1.23 -31.02 1.33
N GLN A 415 -1.56 -32.17 0.72
CA GLN A 415 -1.53 -32.29 -0.75
C GLN A 415 -2.46 -31.30 -1.42
N ALA A 416 -3.70 -31.11 -0.91
CA ALA A 416 -4.63 -30.13 -1.46
C ALA A 416 -4.07 -28.69 -1.32
N PHE A 417 -3.47 -28.37 -0.18
CA PHE A 417 -2.83 -27.08 0.07
C PHE A 417 -1.68 -26.82 -0.92
N TYR A 418 -0.73 -27.75 -1.05
CA TYR A 418 0.42 -27.59 -1.94
C TYR A 418 0.02 -27.53 -3.41
N ARG A 419 -0.95 -28.38 -3.85
CA ARG A 419 -1.52 -28.26 -5.21
C ARG A 419 -2.14 -26.90 -5.46
N GLY A 420 -2.82 -26.34 -4.47
CA GLY A 420 -3.37 -24.98 -4.53
C GLY A 420 -2.29 -23.90 -4.72
N LYS A 421 -1.13 -24.04 -4.06
CA LYS A 421 0.04 -23.15 -4.25
C LYS A 421 0.59 -23.21 -5.68
N VAL A 422 0.79 -24.42 -6.18
CA VAL A 422 1.28 -24.65 -7.56
C VAL A 422 0.30 -24.07 -8.59
N LEU A 423 -1.01 -24.29 -8.39
CA LEU A 423 -2.04 -23.77 -9.30
C LEU A 423 -2.05 -22.24 -9.31
N ALA A 424 -2.01 -21.58 -8.14
CA ALA A 424 -1.98 -20.13 -8.04
C ALA A 424 -0.77 -19.52 -8.76
N ALA A 425 0.43 -20.10 -8.58
CA ALA A 425 1.65 -19.64 -9.23
C ALA A 425 1.59 -19.79 -10.76
N LYS A 426 1.19 -20.97 -11.26
CA LYS A 426 1.06 -21.23 -12.70
C LYS A 426 0.03 -20.31 -13.34
N PHE A 427 -1.12 -20.12 -12.70
CA PHE A 427 -2.16 -19.22 -13.17
C PHE A 427 -1.65 -17.76 -13.22
N PHE A 428 -1.02 -17.29 -12.17
CA PHE A 428 -0.47 -15.93 -12.13
C PHE A 428 0.59 -15.71 -13.21
N ALA A 429 1.53 -16.65 -13.36
CA ALA A 429 2.57 -16.57 -14.37
C ALA A 429 2.00 -16.57 -15.80
N SER A 430 0.89 -17.28 -16.06
CA SER A 430 0.29 -17.35 -17.39
C SER A 430 -0.64 -16.18 -17.72
N THR A 431 -1.27 -15.55 -16.72
CA THR A 431 -2.33 -14.55 -16.94
C THR A 431 -1.93 -13.13 -16.55
N VAL A 432 -0.98 -12.95 -15.64
CA VAL A 432 -0.57 -11.64 -15.13
C VAL A 432 0.79 -11.22 -15.67
N LEU A 433 1.84 -12.05 -15.57
CA LEU A 433 3.18 -11.66 -16.02
C LEU A 433 3.24 -11.18 -17.49
N PRO A 434 2.49 -11.76 -18.45
CA PRO A 434 2.50 -11.25 -19.84
C PRO A 434 2.00 -9.81 -19.99
N ARG A 435 1.27 -9.28 -19.02
CA ARG A 435 0.78 -7.89 -19.06
C ARG A 435 1.91 -6.87 -18.95
N LEU A 436 3.07 -7.28 -18.39
CA LEU A 436 4.25 -6.41 -18.28
C LEU A 436 4.82 -6.07 -19.65
N THR A 437 4.80 -7.00 -20.60
CA THR A 437 5.21 -6.72 -21.99
C THR A 437 4.30 -5.69 -22.66
N ALA A 438 2.99 -5.76 -22.43
CA ALA A 438 2.06 -4.74 -22.91
C ALA A 438 2.31 -3.39 -22.25
N LEU A 439 2.53 -3.37 -20.93
CA LEU A 439 2.87 -2.17 -20.19
C LEU A 439 4.16 -1.52 -20.71
N ARG A 440 5.22 -2.30 -20.92
CA ARG A 440 6.48 -1.81 -21.51
C ARG A 440 6.23 -1.13 -22.86
N ARG A 441 5.50 -1.78 -23.75
CA ARG A 441 5.20 -1.22 -25.07
C ARG A 441 4.45 0.10 -24.96
N THR A 442 3.47 0.19 -24.07
CA THR A 442 2.75 1.45 -23.82
C THR A 442 3.70 2.55 -23.37
N ILE A 443 4.58 2.27 -22.40
CA ILE A 443 5.54 3.26 -21.87
C ILE A 443 6.54 3.73 -22.93
N GLU A 444 7.04 2.80 -23.76
CA GLU A 444 7.99 3.11 -24.83
C GLU A 444 7.37 4.00 -25.94
N THR A 445 6.09 3.80 -26.24
CA THR A 445 5.38 4.49 -27.33
C THR A 445 4.52 5.66 -26.88
N ASP A 446 4.35 5.87 -25.58
CA ASP A 446 3.55 6.95 -25.01
C ASP A 446 4.11 8.33 -25.41
N ASP A 447 3.21 9.30 -25.58
CA ASP A 447 3.54 10.67 -25.94
C ASP A 447 2.94 11.70 -24.97
N LEU A 448 2.95 12.96 -25.34
CA LEU A 448 2.44 14.05 -24.50
C LEU A 448 1.06 14.56 -24.92
N THR A 449 0.40 13.90 -25.87
CA THR A 449 -0.89 14.36 -26.43
C THR A 449 -1.93 14.60 -25.33
N ILE A 450 -1.99 13.70 -24.32
CA ILE A 450 -2.92 13.85 -23.20
C ILE A 450 -2.65 15.11 -22.35
N MET A 451 -1.42 15.60 -22.34
CA MET A 451 -1.02 16.81 -21.61
C MET A 451 -1.24 18.10 -22.42
N GLU A 452 -1.64 17.99 -23.67
CA GLU A 452 -1.88 19.10 -24.61
C GLU A 452 -3.38 19.38 -24.83
N VAL A 453 -4.22 18.48 -24.37
CA VAL A 453 -5.66 18.61 -24.45
C VAL A 453 -6.15 19.74 -23.53
N SER A 454 -7.02 20.61 -24.05
CA SER A 454 -7.66 21.65 -23.24
C SER A 454 -8.56 21.05 -22.16
N GLU A 455 -8.64 21.71 -20.99
CA GLU A 455 -9.54 21.34 -19.89
C GLU A 455 -11.00 21.21 -20.34
N ASP A 456 -11.42 21.99 -21.34
CA ASP A 456 -12.76 21.94 -21.89
C ASP A 456 -13.09 20.63 -22.63
N ALA A 457 -12.09 19.79 -22.88
CA ALA A 457 -12.26 18.49 -23.52
C ALA A 457 -12.49 17.33 -22.52
N PHE A 458 -12.37 17.60 -21.22
CA PHE A 458 -12.71 16.68 -20.14
C PHE A 458 -14.11 16.97 -19.61
#